data_837a183d15986fde74f16b0dd79f31d4
#
_entry.id   837a183d15986fde74f16b0dd79f31d4
#
_cell.length_a   1.000
_cell.length_b   1.000
_cell.length_c   1.000
_cell.angle_alpha   90.00
_cell.angle_beta   90.00
_cell.angle_gamma   90.00
#
_symmetry.space_group_name_H-M   'P 1'
#
loop_
_entity.id
_entity.type
_entity.pdbx_description
1 polymer ?
#
loop_
_entity_poly.entity_id
_entity_poly.type
_entity_poly.pdbx_seq_one_letter_code
_entity_poly.pdbx_strand_id
1 'polypeptide(L)'
;MKIQRLMLKENLRIASLVALLGLASCIENDIPYPLVEGTIGEIVVEGLRASEDGTVASGVDIDRTARTVTLYVNDSVDVSRLKLTRLILDPRDATIELDSARCDDKEKFPFHDFASLDSLSLSANTRLDLSTPLELNVRTYQDNPWTLTVRQIVDRTVDVDGMVDHLVDPVSRVAMIYVSADQDLSNIKIRTLNLGGAYGRVTPDPTTVRDFTYPQTFYAARAGEEVWQEWKVVIEQSEGGASTSSSVFPMVTKATLTGSVQSGKTPVVEYKEQTASAWSTTADVKTSGTSFTATIGGLRGGTAYDYRISVDNAQTGSGSFTTAGEVALTNGGFEDWSQDGKQWNPWPSGGTSFWGTGNPGAAAFIGNLTTPTTESVSGKAALLESKDAVIKLGAGNIFTGDFALDGTNGVLQLGRPFTSFPTSLKFQYKYTSTTINRIGQDVGSLENLRGRPDSCQIYIALSDKPEPYEIRTKPSVRQVFDKNDRNIIAYGEFISGQSTTSYKQVEIPLEYRATNRTPKYIVIVAAASKYGDYFIGGEGSTLWIDEMELVYE
;
A
#
# COMPACT_ATOMS: atom_id res chain seq x y z
N MET A 1 -36.11 51.06 -57.37
CA MET A 1 -34.76 50.69 -56.80
C MET A 1 -34.64 50.76 -55.26
N LYS A 2 -35.42 51.55 -54.51
CA LYS A 2 -35.42 51.60 -53.05
C LYS A 2 -36.14 50.41 -52.37
N ILE A 3 -37.25 49.95 -52.97
CA ILE A 3 -38.09 48.86 -52.40
C ILE A 3 -37.36 47.49 -52.50
N GLN A 4 -36.65 47.21 -53.59
CA GLN A 4 -35.89 45.97 -53.75
C GLN A 4 -34.67 45.87 -52.77
N ARG A 5 -34.09 46.99 -52.40
CA ARG A 5 -33.02 47.01 -51.39
C ARG A 5 -33.54 46.81 -49.97
N LEU A 6 -34.78 47.15 -49.66
CA LEU A 6 -35.39 46.92 -48.35
C LEU A 6 -35.75 45.44 -48.16
N MET A 7 -36.34 44.82 -49.15
CA MET A 7 -36.70 43.40 -49.13
C MET A 7 -35.43 42.50 -49.07
N LEU A 8 -34.34 42.89 -49.73
CA LEU A 8 -33.09 42.13 -49.67
C LEU A 8 -32.45 42.23 -48.30
N LYS A 9 -32.58 43.36 -47.60
CA LYS A 9 -32.05 43.51 -46.21
C LYS A 9 -32.91 42.79 -45.18
N GLU A 10 -34.21 42.70 -45.35
CA GLU A 10 -35.09 41.93 -44.45
C GLU A 10 -34.88 40.42 -44.64
N ASN A 11 -34.78 39.93 -45.86
CA ASN A 11 -34.50 38.53 -46.16
C ASN A 11 -33.11 38.12 -45.66
N LEU A 12 -32.10 39.02 -45.71
CA LEU A 12 -30.79 38.75 -45.15
C LEU A 12 -30.78 38.70 -43.60
N ARG A 13 -31.63 39.51 -42.96
CA ARG A 13 -31.80 39.49 -41.49
C ARG A 13 -32.56 38.26 -41.04
N ILE A 14 -33.59 37.82 -41.76
CA ILE A 14 -34.32 36.58 -41.47
C ILE A 14 -33.44 35.36 -41.71
N ALA A 15 -32.66 35.32 -42.80
CA ALA A 15 -31.70 34.25 -43.04
C ALA A 15 -30.58 34.19 -41.97
N SER A 16 -30.10 35.33 -41.47
CA SER A 16 -29.15 35.38 -40.37
C SER A 16 -29.76 34.93 -39.04
N LEU A 17 -31.04 35.25 -38.78
CA LEU A 17 -31.73 34.82 -37.56
C LEU A 17 -32.01 33.31 -37.56
N VAL A 18 -32.38 32.74 -38.73
CA VAL A 18 -32.58 31.30 -38.90
C VAL A 18 -31.24 30.53 -38.81
N ALA A 19 -30.14 31.10 -39.32
CA ALA A 19 -28.82 30.52 -39.19
C ALA A 19 -28.29 30.57 -37.73
N LEU A 20 -28.63 31.62 -36.95
CA LEU A 20 -28.31 31.68 -35.53
C LEU A 20 -29.16 30.72 -34.69
N LEU A 21 -30.41 30.47 -35.05
CA LEU A 21 -31.26 29.48 -34.36
C LEU A 21 -30.89 28.03 -34.70
N GLY A 22 -30.25 27.78 -35.84
CA GLY A 22 -29.73 26.45 -36.22
C GLY A 22 -28.44 26.05 -35.51
N LEU A 23 -27.71 27.00 -34.90
CA LEU A 23 -26.50 26.74 -34.15
C LEU A 23 -26.71 26.55 -32.64
N ALA A 24 -27.95 26.73 -32.15
CA ALA A 24 -28.32 26.53 -30.76
C ALA A 24 -28.96 25.17 -30.48
N SER A 25 -28.92 24.23 -31.42
CA SER A 25 -29.30 22.84 -31.19
C SER A 25 -28.06 22.01 -30.80
N CYS A 26 -27.32 22.44 -29.78
CA CYS A 26 -26.65 21.48 -28.92
C CYS A 26 -27.76 20.78 -28.16
N ILE A 27 -28.11 19.58 -28.54
CA ILE A 27 -28.82 18.66 -27.66
C ILE A 27 -27.84 18.40 -26.50
N GLU A 28 -27.95 19.20 -25.45
CA GLU A 28 -27.41 18.78 -24.16
C GLU A 28 -28.22 17.54 -23.76
N ASN A 29 -27.58 16.42 -23.82
CA ASN A 29 -28.17 15.16 -23.38
C ASN A 29 -28.15 15.18 -21.85
N ASP A 30 -29.14 15.87 -21.26
CA ASP A 30 -29.35 16.02 -19.82
C ASP A 30 -29.82 14.71 -19.13
N ILE A 31 -29.74 13.58 -19.81
CA ILE A 31 -29.97 12.29 -19.20
C ILE A 31 -28.65 11.93 -18.50
N PRO A 32 -28.57 11.98 -17.16
CA PRO A 32 -27.44 11.47 -16.49
C PRO A 32 -27.36 9.98 -16.80
N TYR A 33 -26.45 9.59 -17.68
CA TYR A 33 -26.13 8.18 -17.83
C TYR A 33 -25.69 7.68 -16.45
N PRO A 34 -26.33 6.65 -15.89
CA PRO A 34 -25.85 6.09 -14.65
C PRO A 34 -24.39 5.71 -14.86
N LEU A 35 -23.53 6.09 -13.92
CA LEU A 35 -22.15 5.64 -13.91
C LEU A 35 -22.15 4.12 -13.82
N VAL A 36 -21.97 3.46 -14.94
CA VAL A 36 -21.82 2.00 -14.99
C VAL A 36 -20.33 1.72 -14.87
N GLU A 37 -19.90 1.45 -13.64
CA GLU A 37 -18.52 1.05 -13.38
C GLU A 37 -18.29 -0.37 -13.88
N GLY A 38 -17.25 -0.55 -14.70
CA GLY A 38 -16.82 -1.88 -15.11
C GLY A 38 -16.03 -2.56 -13.98
N THR A 39 -16.48 -3.73 -13.56
CA THR A 39 -15.83 -4.48 -12.49
C THR A 39 -15.51 -5.92 -12.89
N ILE A 40 -14.48 -6.48 -12.25
CA ILE A 40 -14.20 -7.92 -12.29
C ILE A 40 -15.06 -8.57 -11.21
N GLY A 41 -16.09 -9.32 -11.63
CA GLY A 41 -16.99 -10.04 -10.74
C GLY A 41 -16.39 -11.34 -10.20
N GLU A 42 -15.72 -12.08 -11.10
CA GLU A 42 -15.04 -13.34 -10.79
C GLU A 42 -13.90 -13.57 -11.78
N ILE A 43 -12.80 -14.12 -11.30
CA ILE A 43 -11.69 -14.59 -12.12
C ILE A 43 -11.14 -15.88 -11.55
N VAL A 44 -10.87 -16.86 -12.40
CA VAL A 44 -10.31 -18.15 -12.02
C VAL A 44 -9.17 -18.50 -12.96
N VAL A 45 -8.06 -18.93 -12.40
CA VAL A 45 -6.87 -19.36 -13.14
C VAL A 45 -6.51 -20.81 -12.78
N GLU A 46 -5.67 -21.43 -13.59
CA GLU A 46 -5.10 -22.73 -13.24
C GLU A 46 -4.25 -22.65 -11.98
N GLY A 47 -4.23 -23.71 -11.17
CA GLY A 47 -3.37 -23.83 -10.00
C GLY A 47 -3.75 -22.95 -8.80
N LEU A 48 -4.96 -22.39 -8.75
CA LEU A 48 -5.42 -21.64 -7.56
C LEU A 48 -5.27 -22.45 -6.28
N ARG A 49 -4.84 -21.77 -5.22
CA ARG A 49 -4.78 -22.32 -3.86
C ARG A 49 -5.03 -21.22 -2.83
N ALA A 50 -5.34 -21.62 -1.60
CA ALA A 50 -5.47 -20.66 -0.49
C ALA A 50 -4.17 -19.88 -0.27
N SER A 51 -4.29 -18.63 0.21
CA SER A 51 -3.15 -17.82 0.65
C SER A 51 -2.35 -18.53 1.75
N GLU A 52 -1.08 -18.17 1.93
CA GLU A 52 -0.20 -18.78 2.95
C GLU A 52 -0.77 -18.69 4.36
N ASP A 53 -1.42 -17.56 4.68
CA ASP A 53 -2.07 -17.32 5.98
C ASP A 53 -3.48 -17.90 6.10
N GLY A 54 -4.00 -18.51 5.02
CA GLY A 54 -5.33 -19.10 4.96
C GLY A 54 -6.49 -18.08 4.95
N THR A 55 -6.20 -16.78 4.90
CA THR A 55 -7.25 -15.75 4.92
C THR A 55 -8.06 -15.71 3.63
N VAL A 56 -7.45 -16.06 2.50
CA VAL A 56 -8.09 -16.15 1.18
C VAL A 56 -8.19 -17.61 0.75
N ALA A 57 -9.21 -18.30 1.27
CA ALA A 57 -9.40 -19.74 1.02
C ALA A 57 -9.65 -20.08 -0.46
N SER A 58 -10.26 -19.17 -1.23
CA SER A 58 -10.56 -19.35 -2.66
C SER A 58 -9.31 -19.23 -3.55
N GLY A 59 -8.23 -18.65 -3.05
CA GLY A 59 -7.06 -18.28 -3.84
C GLY A 59 -7.27 -17.03 -4.72
N VAL A 60 -8.39 -16.33 -4.55
CA VAL A 60 -8.70 -15.10 -5.30
C VAL A 60 -9.19 -14.05 -4.32
N ASP A 61 -8.50 -12.92 -4.29
CA ASP A 61 -8.88 -11.74 -3.54
C ASP A 61 -9.18 -10.61 -4.52
N ILE A 62 -10.44 -10.12 -4.51
CA ILE A 62 -10.93 -9.05 -5.38
C ILE A 62 -11.31 -7.85 -4.53
N ASP A 63 -10.49 -6.83 -4.52
CA ASP A 63 -10.83 -5.52 -3.95
C ASP A 63 -11.46 -4.62 -5.03
N ARG A 64 -12.79 -4.50 -4.99
CA ARG A 64 -13.54 -3.67 -5.94
C ARG A 64 -13.33 -2.18 -5.71
N THR A 65 -12.98 -1.79 -4.49
CA THR A 65 -12.74 -0.38 -4.16
C THR A 65 -11.38 0.08 -4.65
N ALA A 66 -10.34 -0.72 -4.40
CA ALA A 66 -9.00 -0.48 -4.90
C ALA A 66 -8.85 -0.88 -6.38
N ARG A 67 -9.80 -1.64 -6.94
CA ARG A 67 -9.75 -2.24 -8.28
C ARG A 67 -8.50 -3.09 -8.49
N THR A 68 -8.27 -3.98 -7.54
CA THR A 68 -7.15 -4.92 -7.59
C THR A 68 -7.64 -6.35 -7.48
N VAL A 69 -6.92 -7.26 -8.10
CA VAL A 69 -7.10 -8.70 -7.95
C VAL A 69 -5.77 -9.32 -7.56
N THR A 70 -5.76 -10.07 -6.48
CA THR A 70 -4.61 -10.91 -6.11
C THR A 70 -4.99 -12.38 -6.29
N LEU A 71 -4.22 -13.08 -7.10
CA LEU A 71 -4.40 -14.50 -7.38
C LEU A 71 -3.29 -15.29 -6.68
N TYR A 72 -3.67 -16.25 -5.84
CA TYR A 72 -2.74 -17.15 -5.17
C TYR A 72 -2.70 -18.48 -5.90
N VAL A 73 -1.53 -18.84 -6.42
CA VAL A 73 -1.36 -20.07 -7.20
C VAL A 73 -0.26 -20.94 -6.60
N ASN A 74 -0.35 -22.26 -6.84
CA ASN A 74 0.72 -23.17 -6.44
C ASN A 74 1.94 -23.08 -7.39
N ASP A 75 3.02 -23.75 -7.03
CA ASP A 75 4.27 -23.74 -7.78
C ASP A 75 4.32 -24.72 -8.96
N SER A 76 3.17 -25.34 -9.31
CA SER A 76 3.08 -26.19 -10.51
C SER A 76 2.82 -25.40 -11.79
N VAL A 77 2.41 -24.15 -11.70
CA VAL A 77 2.00 -23.33 -12.84
C VAL A 77 3.10 -22.37 -13.27
N ASP A 78 3.18 -22.13 -14.57
CA ASP A 78 4.05 -21.11 -15.15
C ASP A 78 3.30 -19.77 -15.17
N VAL A 79 3.70 -18.85 -14.30
CA VAL A 79 3.07 -17.52 -14.16
C VAL A 79 3.29 -16.63 -15.38
N SER A 80 4.31 -16.92 -16.22
CA SER A 80 4.55 -16.22 -17.48
C SER A 80 3.59 -16.65 -18.59
N ARG A 81 2.85 -17.74 -18.39
CA ARG A 81 1.86 -18.31 -19.32
C ARG A 81 0.63 -18.84 -18.59
N LEU A 82 0.18 -18.13 -17.56
CA LEU A 82 -0.92 -18.56 -16.68
C LEU A 82 -2.25 -18.59 -17.44
N LYS A 83 -2.93 -19.72 -17.36
CA LYS A 83 -4.20 -19.94 -18.05
C LYS A 83 -5.38 -19.43 -17.23
N LEU A 84 -6.15 -18.49 -17.78
CA LEU A 84 -7.46 -18.14 -17.25
C LEU A 84 -8.46 -19.21 -17.63
N THR A 85 -9.24 -19.69 -16.66
CA THR A 85 -10.29 -20.70 -16.88
C THR A 85 -11.69 -20.13 -16.77
N ARG A 86 -11.82 -18.93 -16.16
CA ARG A 86 -13.08 -18.18 -16.02
C ARG A 86 -12.77 -16.69 -15.85
N LEU A 87 -13.58 -15.84 -16.47
CA LEU A 87 -13.60 -14.40 -16.27
C LEU A 87 -15.04 -13.91 -16.36
N ILE A 88 -15.55 -13.30 -15.29
CA ILE A 88 -16.88 -12.70 -15.24
C ILE A 88 -16.74 -11.21 -15.01
N LEU A 89 -17.30 -10.44 -15.92
CA LEU A 89 -17.33 -8.99 -15.85
C LEU A 89 -18.72 -8.51 -15.44
N ASP A 90 -18.79 -7.34 -14.85
CA ASP A 90 -20.03 -6.64 -14.53
C ASP A 90 -19.91 -5.18 -14.98
N PRO A 91 -20.73 -4.72 -15.95
CA PRO A 91 -21.77 -5.48 -16.66
C PRO A 91 -21.19 -6.55 -17.59
N ARG A 92 -22.00 -7.55 -17.94
CA ARG A 92 -21.62 -8.72 -18.76
C ARG A 92 -21.20 -8.40 -20.19
N ASP A 93 -21.60 -7.27 -20.72
CA ASP A 93 -21.21 -6.76 -22.05
C ASP A 93 -19.94 -5.90 -22.00
N ALA A 94 -19.34 -5.73 -20.81
CA ALA A 94 -18.04 -5.11 -20.70
C ALA A 94 -16.96 -5.93 -21.41
N THR A 95 -15.93 -5.25 -21.87
CA THR A 95 -14.74 -5.86 -22.45
C THR A 95 -13.50 -5.51 -21.63
N ILE A 96 -12.45 -6.28 -21.79
CA ILE A 96 -11.14 -5.94 -21.20
C ILE A 96 -10.19 -5.43 -22.28
N GLU A 97 -9.39 -4.45 -21.93
CA GLU A 97 -8.28 -3.95 -22.72
C GLU A 97 -7.00 -4.03 -21.89
N LEU A 98 -5.99 -4.65 -22.42
CA LEU A 98 -4.70 -4.84 -21.77
C LEU A 98 -3.57 -4.79 -22.82
N ASP A 99 -2.34 -4.72 -22.36
CA ASP A 99 -1.19 -4.83 -23.24
C ASP A 99 -1.19 -6.21 -23.93
N SER A 100 -1.43 -6.20 -25.22
CA SER A 100 -1.52 -7.43 -26.01
C SER A 100 -0.21 -8.25 -26.07
N ALA A 101 0.93 -7.64 -25.73
CA ALA A 101 2.20 -8.34 -25.59
C ALA A 101 2.20 -9.32 -24.39
N ARG A 102 1.26 -9.13 -23.45
CA ARG A 102 1.05 -10.02 -22.30
C ARG A 102 0.19 -11.26 -22.64
N CYS A 103 -0.45 -11.29 -23.81
CA CYS A 103 -1.21 -12.45 -24.28
C CYS A 103 -0.26 -13.43 -25.00
N ASP A 104 -0.35 -14.72 -24.67
CA ASP A 104 0.39 -15.78 -25.36
C ASP A 104 0.02 -15.84 -26.86
N ASP A 105 -1.26 -15.59 -27.18
CA ASP A 105 -1.76 -15.40 -28.54
C ASP A 105 -2.87 -14.34 -28.55
N LYS A 106 -2.50 -13.10 -28.89
CA LYS A 106 -3.40 -11.95 -28.86
C LYS A 106 -4.59 -12.06 -29.82
N GLU A 107 -4.43 -12.79 -30.92
CA GLU A 107 -5.51 -12.93 -31.93
C GLU A 107 -6.58 -13.93 -31.47
N LYS A 108 -6.24 -14.79 -30.54
CA LYS A 108 -7.11 -15.83 -29.98
C LYS A 108 -7.53 -15.56 -28.54
N PHE A 109 -7.03 -14.48 -27.92
CA PHE A 109 -7.40 -14.14 -26.55
C PHE A 109 -8.81 -13.55 -26.50
N PRO A 110 -9.71 -14.05 -25.61
CA PRO A 110 -11.06 -13.54 -25.46
C PRO A 110 -11.02 -12.25 -24.62
N PHE A 111 -11.14 -11.09 -25.25
CA PHE A 111 -11.20 -9.79 -24.56
C PHE A 111 -12.59 -9.48 -23.97
N HIS A 112 -13.39 -10.48 -23.68
CA HIS A 112 -14.73 -10.41 -23.11
C HIS A 112 -14.89 -11.47 -22.01
N ASP A 113 -15.98 -11.41 -21.25
CA ASP A 113 -16.27 -12.40 -20.21
C ASP A 113 -16.52 -13.80 -20.79
N PHE A 114 -16.18 -14.82 -19.99
CA PHE A 114 -16.48 -16.20 -20.30
C PHE A 114 -16.67 -17.01 -19.00
N ALA A 115 -17.73 -17.82 -18.97
CA ALA A 115 -18.10 -18.59 -17.79
C ALA A 115 -17.30 -19.90 -17.63
N SER A 116 -16.74 -20.43 -18.71
CA SER A 116 -15.89 -21.61 -18.73
C SER A 116 -15.13 -21.68 -20.07
N LEU A 117 -14.09 -22.48 -20.15
CA LEU A 117 -13.36 -22.70 -21.40
C LEU A 117 -14.25 -23.32 -22.49
N ASP A 118 -15.24 -24.12 -22.11
CA ASP A 118 -16.18 -24.74 -23.07
C ASP A 118 -17.12 -23.71 -23.72
N SER A 119 -17.25 -22.52 -23.15
CA SER A 119 -18.01 -21.41 -23.74
C SER A 119 -17.26 -20.65 -24.84
N LEU A 120 -15.97 -20.92 -24.99
CA LEU A 120 -15.10 -20.28 -25.96
C LEU A 120 -14.95 -21.13 -27.24
N SER A 121 -14.41 -20.52 -28.28
CA SER A 121 -14.03 -21.29 -29.48
C SER A 121 -12.91 -22.26 -29.14
N LEU A 122 -12.84 -23.41 -29.85
CA LEU A 122 -11.77 -24.40 -29.66
C LEU A 122 -10.36 -23.85 -29.93
N SER A 123 -10.26 -22.74 -30.65
CA SER A 123 -9.00 -22.07 -30.95
C SER A 123 -8.61 -20.97 -29.95
N ALA A 124 -9.49 -20.68 -28.97
CA ALA A 124 -9.23 -19.62 -27.99
C ALA A 124 -7.98 -19.93 -27.14
N ASN A 125 -7.17 -18.91 -26.89
CA ASN A 125 -6.02 -18.97 -26.01
C ASN A 125 -6.23 -17.96 -24.88
N THR A 126 -6.36 -18.46 -23.65
CA THR A 126 -6.61 -17.64 -22.46
C THR A 126 -5.37 -17.43 -21.59
N ARG A 127 -4.17 -17.68 -22.14
CA ARG A 127 -2.90 -17.57 -21.39
C ARG A 127 -2.38 -16.13 -21.40
N LEU A 128 -2.02 -15.67 -20.20
CA LEU A 128 -1.45 -14.35 -19.94
C LEU A 128 -0.11 -14.47 -19.21
N ASP A 129 0.80 -13.58 -19.53
CA ASP A 129 1.98 -13.35 -18.71
C ASP A 129 1.61 -12.49 -17.51
N LEU A 130 1.58 -13.11 -16.33
CA LEU A 130 1.32 -12.50 -15.02
C LEU A 130 2.55 -12.59 -14.10
N SER A 131 3.74 -12.71 -14.66
CA SER A 131 5.01 -12.72 -13.92
C SER A 131 5.30 -11.40 -13.21
N THR A 132 4.73 -10.32 -13.72
CA THR A 132 4.67 -8.98 -13.09
C THR A 132 3.23 -8.50 -13.07
N PRO A 133 2.85 -7.54 -12.19
CA PRO A 133 1.50 -6.99 -12.18
C PRO A 133 1.03 -6.56 -13.56
N LEU A 134 -0.20 -6.93 -13.91
CA LEU A 134 -0.83 -6.60 -15.18
C LEU A 134 -1.88 -5.52 -14.97
N GLU A 135 -1.67 -4.38 -15.62
CA GLU A 135 -2.67 -3.33 -15.74
C GLU A 135 -3.64 -3.68 -16.87
N LEU A 136 -4.94 -3.62 -16.60
CA LEU A 136 -5.99 -3.78 -17.61
C LEU A 136 -7.14 -2.81 -17.36
N ASN A 137 -7.88 -2.47 -18.41
CA ASN A 137 -9.10 -1.70 -18.31
C ASN A 137 -10.32 -2.60 -18.50
N VAL A 138 -11.27 -2.54 -17.58
CA VAL A 138 -12.62 -3.07 -17.81
C VAL A 138 -13.43 -1.97 -18.48
N ARG A 139 -13.66 -2.10 -19.79
CA ARG A 139 -14.32 -1.09 -20.62
C ARG A 139 -15.82 -1.28 -20.63
N THR A 140 -16.51 -0.21 -20.25
CA THR A 140 -17.93 0.03 -20.50
C THR A 140 -18.04 1.23 -21.46
N TYR A 141 -18.71 2.31 -21.08
CA TYR A 141 -18.56 3.62 -21.78
C TYR A 141 -17.35 4.38 -21.26
N GLN A 142 -16.72 3.90 -20.19
CA GLN A 142 -15.57 4.49 -19.50
C GLN A 142 -14.50 3.44 -19.26
N ASP A 143 -13.29 3.89 -19.14
CA ASP A 143 -12.17 3.07 -18.73
C ASP A 143 -12.19 2.89 -17.21
N ASN A 144 -12.14 1.65 -16.77
CA ASN A 144 -12.05 1.28 -15.36
C ASN A 144 -10.76 0.49 -15.18
N PRO A 145 -9.64 1.14 -14.80
CA PRO A 145 -8.35 0.47 -14.64
C PRO A 145 -8.38 -0.48 -13.45
N TRP A 146 -7.84 -1.68 -13.67
CA TRP A 146 -7.66 -2.74 -12.70
C TRP A 146 -6.23 -3.24 -12.73
N THR A 147 -5.73 -3.70 -11.59
CA THR A 147 -4.41 -4.32 -11.49
C THR A 147 -4.56 -5.78 -11.05
N LEU A 148 -4.04 -6.71 -11.84
CA LEU A 148 -3.96 -8.13 -11.51
C LEU A 148 -2.55 -8.47 -11.02
N THR A 149 -2.45 -9.11 -9.86
CA THR A 149 -1.19 -9.57 -9.28
C THR A 149 -1.28 -11.07 -8.97
N VAL A 150 -0.25 -11.83 -9.32
CA VAL A 150 -0.14 -13.24 -8.97
C VAL A 150 0.88 -13.42 -7.86
N ARG A 151 0.51 -14.16 -6.83
CA ARG A 151 1.41 -14.64 -5.77
C ARG A 151 1.55 -16.15 -5.87
N GLN A 152 2.72 -16.60 -6.30
CA GLN A 152 3.02 -18.01 -6.35
C GLN A 152 3.52 -18.50 -4.99
N ILE A 153 2.82 -19.47 -4.43
CA ILE A 153 3.14 -20.07 -3.13
C ILE A 153 4.00 -21.31 -3.39
N VAL A 154 5.19 -21.30 -2.85
CA VAL A 154 6.21 -22.33 -3.05
C VAL A 154 6.33 -23.15 -1.79
N ASP A 155 5.83 -24.41 -1.82
CA ASP A 155 5.92 -25.35 -0.69
C ASP A 155 7.31 -25.99 -0.67
N ARG A 156 8.17 -25.52 0.23
CA ARG A 156 9.50 -26.09 0.44
C ARG A 156 9.43 -27.13 1.53
N THR A 157 9.79 -28.36 1.18
CA THR A 157 9.79 -29.50 2.12
C THR A 157 11.20 -30.00 2.35
N VAL A 158 11.48 -30.35 3.59
CA VAL A 158 12.76 -30.92 4.04
C VAL A 158 12.46 -32.19 4.84
N ASP A 159 13.17 -33.28 4.52
CA ASP A 159 13.14 -34.54 5.28
C ASP A 159 14.53 -35.15 5.26
N VAL A 160 15.10 -35.29 6.48
CA VAL A 160 16.45 -35.81 6.70
C VAL A 160 16.41 -36.85 7.81
N ASP A 161 17.16 -37.92 7.69
CA ASP A 161 17.24 -38.95 8.73
C ASP A 161 17.72 -38.34 10.06
N GLY A 162 16.98 -38.61 11.13
CA GLY A 162 17.25 -38.06 12.47
C GLY A 162 16.92 -36.57 12.62
N MET A 163 16.19 -35.98 11.66
CA MET A 163 15.77 -34.58 11.75
C MET A 163 14.89 -34.35 12.96
N VAL A 164 15.23 -33.33 13.73
CA VAL A 164 14.48 -32.87 14.91
C VAL A 164 13.74 -31.59 14.59
N ASP A 165 14.34 -30.71 13.79
CA ASP A 165 13.77 -29.43 13.38
C ASP A 165 14.45 -28.91 12.10
N HIS A 166 13.81 -27.94 11.43
CA HIS A 166 14.41 -27.24 10.30
C HIS A 166 13.79 -25.84 10.11
N LEU A 167 14.58 -24.96 9.54
CA LEU A 167 14.17 -23.61 9.12
C LEU A 167 14.59 -23.39 7.67
N VAL A 168 13.64 -23.07 6.79
CA VAL A 168 13.95 -22.70 5.40
C VAL A 168 13.61 -21.22 5.21
N ASP A 169 14.63 -20.39 5.07
CA ASP A 169 14.46 -18.96 4.79
C ASP A 169 14.63 -18.67 3.29
N PRO A 170 13.56 -18.38 2.56
CA PRO A 170 13.63 -18.09 1.13
C PRO A 170 14.24 -16.72 0.80
N VAL A 171 14.35 -15.82 1.77
CA VAL A 171 14.92 -14.48 1.57
C VAL A 171 16.44 -14.54 1.60
N SER A 172 17.01 -15.11 2.66
CA SER A 172 18.45 -15.32 2.77
C SER A 172 18.93 -16.54 1.97
N ARG A 173 18.00 -17.41 1.53
CA ARG A 173 18.26 -18.68 0.84
C ARG A 173 19.12 -19.61 1.65
N VAL A 174 18.77 -19.75 2.92
CA VAL A 174 19.42 -20.65 3.88
C VAL A 174 18.41 -21.70 4.34
N ALA A 175 18.80 -22.95 4.34
CA ALA A 175 18.08 -24.02 5.01
C ALA A 175 18.94 -24.51 6.19
N MET A 176 18.47 -24.26 7.41
CA MET A 176 19.03 -24.80 8.65
C MET A 176 18.27 -26.06 9.02
N ILE A 177 18.96 -27.15 9.23
CA ILE A 177 18.39 -28.45 9.58
C ILE A 177 19.05 -28.94 10.87
N TYR A 178 18.26 -29.26 11.84
CA TYR A 178 18.73 -29.80 13.11
C TYR A 178 18.45 -31.30 13.16
N VAL A 179 19.47 -32.06 13.42
CA VAL A 179 19.41 -33.54 13.59
C VAL A 179 19.75 -33.94 15.02
N SER A 180 19.30 -35.12 15.43
CA SER A 180 19.63 -35.63 16.75
C SER A 180 21.16 -35.81 16.96
N ALA A 181 21.61 -35.69 18.19
CA ALA A 181 23.03 -35.68 18.54
C ALA A 181 23.80 -36.98 18.18
N ASP A 182 23.08 -38.07 17.94
CA ASP A 182 23.61 -39.36 17.50
C ASP A 182 23.85 -39.46 15.99
N GLN A 183 23.43 -38.47 15.21
CA GLN A 183 23.61 -38.47 13.76
C GLN A 183 25.06 -38.11 13.39
N ASP A 184 25.61 -38.86 12.47
CA ASP A 184 26.95 -38.59 11.92
C ASP A 184 26.86 -37.55 10.78
N LEU A 185 27.29 -36.31 11.04
CA LEU A 185 27.25 -35.23 10.05
C LEU A 185 28.06 -35.51 8.78
N SER A 186 29.04 -36.45 8.85
CA SER A 186 29.78 -36.86 7.64
C SER A 186 29.01 -37.85 6.74
N ASN A 187 27.87 -38.38 7.23
CA ASN A 187 27.07 -39.38 6.51
C ASN A 187 25.57 -39.18 6.69
N ILE A 188 25.11 -37.97 6.54
CA ILE A 188 23.69 -37.62 6.59
C ILE A 188 22.95 -38.20 5.39
N LYS A 189 21.70 -38.60 5.61
CA LYS A 189 20.81 -39.11 4.59
C LYS A 189 19.62 -38.18 4.41
N ILE A 190 19.63 -37.43 3.31
CA ILE A 190 18.49 -36.60 2.90
C ILE A 190 17.50 -37.47 2.14
N ARG A 191 16.24 -37.44 2.54
CA ARG A 191 15.11 -38.06 1.81
C ARG A 191 14.44 -37.07 0.87
N THR A 192 14.25 -35.83 1.34
CA THR A 192 13.62 -34.76 0.58
C THR A 192 14.29 -33.42 0.91
N LEU A 193 14.56 -32.62 -0.13
CA LEU A 193 15.03 -31.24 0.01
C LEU A 193 14.51 -30.44 -1.20
N ASN A 194 13.26 -29.97 -1.10
CA ASN A 194 12.57 -29.27 -2.18
C ASN A 194 12.71 -27.75 -2.03
N LEU A 195 13.91 -27.22 -2.20
CA LEU A 195 14.18 -25.78 -2.05
C LEU A 195 13.54 -24.92 -3.15
N GLY A 196 13.30 -25.50 -4.34
CA GLY A 196 12.57 -24.87 -5.45
C GLY A 196 11.04 -25.05 -5.38
N GLY A 197 10.54 -25.73 -4.35
CA GLY A 197 9.15 -26.13 -4.22
C GLY A 197 8.89 -27.56 -4.69
N ALA A 198 7.64 -28.02 -4.53
CA ALA A 198 7.24 -29.41 -4.85
C ALA A 198 7.44 -29.78 -6.32
N TYR A 199 7.38 -28.79 -7.22
CA TYR A 199 7.54 -28.97 -8.68
C TYR A 199 8.85 -28.36 -9.21
N GLY A 200 9.68 -27.83 -8.30
CA GLY A 200 10.96 -27.26 -8.63
C GLY A 200 12.06 -28.30 -8.83
N ARG A 201 13.26 -27.82 -9.09
CA ARG A 201 14.45 -28.63 -9.31
C ARG A 201 15.54 -28.22 -8.33
N VAL A 202 16.32 -29.19 -7.83
CA VAL A 202 17.46 -28.96 -6.94
C VAL A 202 18.68 -29.71 -7.50
N THR A 203 19.84 -29.07 -7.49
CA THR A 203 21.11 -29.67 -7.90
C THR A 203 22.24 -29.22 -6.97
N PRO A 204 23.22 -30.08 -6.60
CA PRO A 204 23.26 -31.53 -6.92
C PRO A 204 22.04 -32.27 -6.36
N ASP A 205 21.81 -33.51 -6.82
CA ASP A 205 20.74 -34.33 -6.24
C ASP A 205 20.96 -34.48 -4.73
N PRO A 206 20.03 -33.96 -3.89
CA PRO A 206 20.20 -33.95 -2.44
C PRO A 206 20.45 -35.32 -1.83
N THR A 207 19.89 -36.38 -2.44
CA THR A 207 20.04 -37.76 -1.95
C THR A 207 21.45 -38.29 -2.12
N THR A 208 22.29 -37.65 -2.92
CA THR A 208 23.68 -38.05 -3.18
C THR A 208 24.69 -37.34 -2.29
N VAL A 209 24.33 -36.19 -1.71
CA VAL A 209 25.18 -35.42 -0.80
C VAL A 209 25.06 -35.98 0.61
N ARG A 210 26.18 -36.34 1.23
CA ARG A 210 26.22 -37.02 2.53
C ARG A 210 26.95 -36.23 3.62
N ASP A 211 28.04 -35.56 3.24
CA ASP A 211 28.89 -34.85 4.19
C ASP A 211 28.36 -33.43 4.43
N PHE A 212 27.88 -33.19 5.65
CA PHE A 212 27.41 -31.91 6.15
C PHE A 212 28.22 -31.44 7.37
N THR A 213 29.45 -31.92 7.55
CA THR A 213 30.37 -31.38 8.53
C THR A 213 30.65 -29.89 8.32
N TYR A 214 30.41 -29.41 7.09
CA TYR A 214 30.39 -28.01 6.66
C TYR A 214 29.13 -27.71 5.85
N PRO A 215 28.70 -26.44 5.86
CA PRO A 215 27.56 -26.03 5.03
C PRO A 215 27.74 -26.40 3.55
N GLN A 216 26.72 -26.98 2.94
CA GLN A 216 26.72 -27.37 1.54
C GLN A 216 25.93 -26.36 0.69
N THR A 217 26.37 -26.18 -0.55
CA THR A 217 25.70 -25.33 -1.53
C THR A 217 24.85 -26.18 -2.47
N PHE A 218 23.58 -25.79 -2.59
CA PHE A 218 22.63 -26.33 -3.56
C PHE A 218 22.15 -25.21 -4.46
N TYR A 219 21.74 -25.54 -5.65
CA TYR A 219 21.05 -24.64 -6.57
C TYR A 219 19.65 -25.14 -6.77
N ALA A 220 18.67 -24.24 -6.63
CA ALA A 220 17.27 -24.56 -6.80
C ALA A 220 16.63 -23.65 -7.86
N ALA A 221 15.78 -24.22 -8.71
CA ALA A 221 14.93 -23.48 -9.65
C ALA A 221 13.48 -23.86 -9.42
N ARG A 222 12.57 -22.90 -9.50
CA ARG A 222 11.12 -23.15 -9.44
C ARG A 222 10.64 -23.86 -10.70
N ALA A 223 9.42 -24.37 -10.67
CA ALA A 223 8.79 -24.91 -11.86
C ALA A 223 8.71 -23.85 -12.97
N GLY A 224 9.09 -24.21 -14.19
CA GLY A 224 9.09 -23.31 -15.34
C GLY A 224 10.24 -22.29 -15.39
N GLU A 225 10.98 -22.05 -14.28
CA GLU A 225 12.11 -21.13 -14.26
C GLU A 225 13.40 -21.81 -14.77
N GLU A 226 14.17 -21.08 -15.57
CA GLU A 226 15.52 -21.49 -15.97
C GLU A 226 16.61 -20.93 -15.05
N VAL A 227 16.26 -19.93 -14.23
CA VAL A 227 17.21 -19.25 -13.32
C VAL A 227 17.42 -20.09 -12.06
N TRP A 228 18.66 -20.51 -11.85
CA TRP A 228 19.08 -21.22 -10.66
C TRP A 228 19.41 -20.23 -9.54
N GLN A 229 18.85 -20.46 -8.35
CA GLN A 229 19.12 -19.70 -7.13
C GLN A 229 20.06 -20.51 -6.23
N GLU A 230 21.13 -19.88 -5.78
CA GLU A 230 22.05 -20.49 -4.81
C GLU A 230 21.44 -20.54 -3.43
N TRP A 231 21.49 -21.70 -2.80
CA TRP A 231 21.02 -21.97 -1.45
C TRP A 231 22.14 -22.55 -0.60
N LYS A 232 22.23 -22.10 0.65
CA LYS A 232 23.12 -22.68 1.64
C LYS A 232 22.32 -23.63 2.54
N VAL A 233 22.77 -24.88 2.65
CA VAL A 233 22.17 -25.89 3.52
C VAL A 233 23.15 -26.19 4.64
N VAL A 234 22.69 -26.00 5.87
CA VAL A 234 23.47 -26.22 7.10
C VAL A 234 22.76 -27.30 7.91
N ILE A 235 23.49 -28.34 8.31
CA ILE A 235 22.96 -29.37 9.21
C ILE A 235 23.77 -29.34 10.50
N GLU A 236 23.08 -29.22 11.62
CA GLU A 236 23.71 -29.17 12.97
C GLU A 236 23.09 -30.23 13.86
N GLN A 237 23.91 -30.80 14.75
CA GLN A 237 23.42 -31.68 15.79
C GLN A 237 22.74 -30.86 16.90
N SER A 238 21.57 -31.31 17.34
CA SER A 238 20.85 -30.75 18.46
C SER A 238 20.79 -31.75 19.60
N GLU A 239 21.30 -31.41 20.79
CA GLU A 239 21.10 -32.22 21.99
C GLU A 239 19.61 -32.15 22.39
N GLY A 240 18.91 -33.24 22.15
CA GLY A 240 17.49 -33.45 22.24
C GLY A 240 16.71 -32.63 23.26
N GLY A 241 15.98 -31.75 22.78
CA GLY A 241 14.91 -30.97 23.35
C GLY A 241 14.53 -29.95 22.27
N ALA A 242 13.31 -30.03 21.75
CA ALA A 242 12.85 -29.14 20.69
C ALA A 242 13.10 -27.68 21.10
N SER A 243 14.28 -27.15 20.71
CA SER A 243 14.58 -25.73 20.86
C SER A 243 13.74 -24.97 19.86
N THR A 244 12.74 -24.24 20.32
CA THR A 244 12.03 -23.30 19.49
C THR A 244 12.94 -22.11 19.22
N SER A 245 13.50 -22.04 18.01
CA SER A 245 14.08 -20.78 17.53
C SER A 245 12.95 -19.76 17.46
N SER A 246 13.17 -18.58 18.00
CA SER A 246 12.15 -17.53 17.97
C SER A 246 12.79 -16.17 17.78
N SER A 247 12.11 -15.31 17.05
CA SER A 247 12.42 -13.90 16.92
C SER A 247 11.23 -13.06 17.35
N VAL A 248 11.49 -11.89 17.94
CA VAL A 248 10.45 -10.96 18.36
C VAL A 248 10.59 -9.67 17.60
N PHE A 249 9.47 -9.19 17.05
CA PHE A 249 9.37 -7.85 16.52
C PHE A 249 8.48 -6.99 17.45
N PRO A 250 9.11 -6.16 18.32
CA PRO A 250 8.36 -5.33 19.26
C PRO A 250 7.90 -4.03 18.58
N MET A 251 6.62 -3.73 18.72
CA MET A 251 6.03 -2.41 18.46
C MET A 251 5.82 -1.68 19.80
N VAL A 252 4.95 -0.66 19.85
CA VAL A 252 4.68 0.08 21.10
C VAL A 252 3.79 -0.73 22.05
N THR A 253 2.61 -1.13 21.58
CA THR A 253 1.60 -1.79 22.42
C THR A 253 1.43 -3.27 22.12
N LYS A 254 2.17 -3.79 21.14
CA LYS A 254 2.17 -5.20 20.76
C LYS A 254 3.55 -5.68 20.34
N ALA A 255 3.75 -6.99 20.39
CA ALA A 255 4.93 -7.65 19.82
C ALA A 255 4.49 -8.88 19.01
N THR A 256 5.14 -9.11 17.88
CA THR A 256 4.96 -10.33 17.08
C THR A 256 6.13 -11.25 17.33
N LEU A 257 5.86 -12.40 17.91
CA LEU A 257 6.82 -13.48 18.13
C LEU A 257 6.63 -14.51 17.02
N THR A 258 7.68 -14.78 16.26
CA THR A 258 7.69 -15.84 15.23
C THR A 258 8.72 -16.88 15.58
N GLY A 259 8.45 -18.14 15.24
CA GLY A 259 9.40 -19.20 15.51
C GLY A 259 9.00 -20.53 14.90
N SER A 260 9.81 -21.55 15.18
CA SER A 260 9.54 -22.93 14.76
C SER A 260 8.94 -23.74 15.89
N VAL A 261 8.11 -24.71 15.54
CA VAL A 261 7.50 -25.69 16.45
C VAL A 261 7.38 -27.04 15.74
N GLN A 262 7.44 -28.12 16.48
CA GLN A 262 7.22 -29.45 15.89
C GLN A 262 5.87 -29.53 15.20
N SER A 263 5.83 -30.16 14.02
CA SER A 263 4.61 -30.32 13.24
C SER A 263 3.46 -30.93 14.06
N GLY A 264 2.29 -30.30 13.97
CA GLY A 264 1.09 -30.71 14.70
C GLY A 264 1.07 -30.28 16.18
N LYS A 265 2.05 -29.53 16.65
CA LYS A 265 2.07 -28.97 18.00
C LYS A 265 1.73 -27.48 17.96
N THR A 266 1.08 -27.00 19.00
CA THR A 266 0.80 -25.58 19.21
C THR A 266 1.56 -25.14 20.44
N PRO A 267 2.45 -24.14 20.34
CA PRO A 267 3.17 -23.63 21.49
C PRO A 267 2.28 -22.78 22.38
N VAL A 268 2.56 -22.79 23.67
CA VAL A 268 2.03 -21.84 24.64
C VAL A 268 3.08 -20.75 24.81
N VAL A 269 2.70 -19.51 24.57
CA VAL A 269 3.57 -18.33 24.72
C VAL A 269 3.11 -17.54 25.93
N GLU A 270 4.00 -17.37 26.89
CA GLU A 270 3.79 -16.58 28.08
C GLU A 270 4.79 -15.42 28.12
N TYR A 271 4.35 -14.29 28.67
CA TYR A 271 5.16 -13.08 28.78
C TYR A 271 4.86 -12.34 30.07
N LYS A 272 5.79 -11.47 30.48
CA LYS A 272 5.63 -10.57 31.63
C LYS A 272 6.53 -9.35 31.46
N GLU A 273 6.19 -8.24 32.10
CA GLU A 273 7.17 -7.19 32.34
C GLU A 273 8.35 -7.76 33.17
N GLN A 274 9.58 -7.37 32.87
CA GLN A 274 10.74 -7.90 33.58
C GLN A 274 10.65 -7.68 35.10
N THR A 275 10.00 -6.59 35.53
CA THR A 275 9.78 -6.25 36.93
C THR A 275 8.61 -7.00 37.57
N ALA A 276 7.75 -7.63 36.79
CA ALA A 276 6.59 -8.37 37.28
C ALA A 276 6.94 -9.80 37.69
N SER A 277 6.22 -10.33 38.68
CA SER A 277 6.36 -11.73 39.10
C SER A 277 5.45 -12.70 38.38
N ALA A 278 4.28 -12.22 37.92
CA ALA A 278 3.26 -13.06 37.27
C ALA A 278 3.45 -13.11 35.75
N TRP A 279 3.25 -14.29 35.17
CA TRP A 279 3.22 -14.52 33.74
C TRP A 279 1.80 -14.39 33.21
N SER A 280 1.66 -13.79 32.04
CA SER A 280 0.44 -13.73 31.24
C SER A 280 0.59 -14.59 30.01
N THR A 281 -0.48 -15.23 29.54
CA THR A 281 -0.46 -16.07 28.35
C THR A 281 -1.14 -15.32 27.21
N THR A 282 -0.54 -15.29 26.01
CA THR A 282 -1.24 -14.81 24.82
C THR A 282 -2.11 -15.93 24.24
N ALA A 283 -3.34 -15.57 23.84
CA ALA A 283 -4.25 -16.48 23.17
C ALA A 283 -4.13 -16.44 21.63
N ASP A 284 -3.48 -15.40 21.07
CA ASP A 284 -3.31 -15.23 19.62
C ASP A 284 -2.03 -15.94 19.16
N VAL A 285 -2.10 -17.28 19.07
CA VAL A 285 -1.03 -18.13 18.54
C VAL A 285 -1.58 -18.86 17.31
N LYS A 286 -0.92 -18.67 16.18
CA LYS A 286 -1.25 -19.33 14.91
C LYS A 286 -0.09 -20.21 14.50
N THR A 287 -0.39 -21.43 14.07
CA THR A 287 0.59 -22.39 13.57
C THR A 287 0.33 -22.71 12.10
N SER A 288 1.40 -22.84 11.33
CA SER A 288 1.36 -23.28 9.93
C SER A 288 2.54 -24.23 9.69
N GLY A 289 2.25 -25.52 9.53
CA GLY A 289 3.29 -26.55 9.41
C GLY A 289 4.17 -26.61 10.64
N THR A 290 5.43 -26.24 10.49
CA THR A 290 6.43 -26.18 11.58
C THR A 290 6.71 -24.76 12.07
N SER A 291 5.95 -23.76 11.58
CA SER A 291 6.11 -22.36 12.00
C SER A 291 4.96 -21.94 12.91
N PHE A 292 5.22 -21.02 13.80
CA PHE A 292 4.18 -20.33 14.56
C PHE A 292 4.39 -18.82 14.56
N THR A 293 3.30 -18.10 14.74
CA THR A 293 3.27 -16.67 15.01
C THR A 293 2.39 -16.43 16.23
N ALA A 294 2.92 -15.73 17.22
CA ALA A 294 2.16 -15.31 18.39
C ALA A 294 2.14 -13.78 18.47
N THR A 295 0.94 -13.20 18.66
CA THR A 295 0.78 -11.77 18.89
C THR A 295 0.57 -11.51 20.37
N ILE A 296 1.46 -10.74 20.96
CA ILE A 296 1.36 -10.27 22.34
C ILE A 296 0.85 -8.84 22.29
N GLY A 297 -0.33 -8.59 22.82
CA GLY A 297 -0.95 -7.26 22.87
C GLY A 297 -1.07 -6.70 24.28
N GLY A 298 -1.52 -5.44 24.39
CA GLY A 298 -1.70 -4.75 25.66
C GLY A 298 -0.38 -4.43 26.37
N LEU A 299 0.70 -4.29 25.60
CA LEU A 299 2.02 -3.93 26.13
C LEU A 299 2.10 -2.43 26.39
N ARG A 300 3.05 -2.02 27.23
CA ARG A 300 3.41 -0.63 27.47
C ARG A 300 4.60 -0.24 26.61
N GLY A 301 4.55 0.96 26.07
CA GLY A 301 5.65 1.53 25.30
C GLY A 301 6.91 1.71 26.15
N GLY A 302 8.08 1.50 25.54
CA GLY A 302 9.40 1.64 26.18
C GLY A 302 9.68 0.69 27.34
N THR A 303 8.95 -0.44 27.42
CA THR A 303 8.99 -1.37 28.54
C THR A 303 9.67 -2.68 28.16
N ALA A 304 10.51 -3.18 29.05
CA ALA A 304 11.20 -4.47 28.87
C ALA A 304 10.33 -5.64 29.36
N TYR A 305 10.25 -6.67 28.52
CA TYR A 305 9.49 -7.89 28.75
C TYR A 305 10.37 -9.13 28.63
N ASP A 306 10.04 -10.14 29.44
CA ASP A 306 10.51 -11.51 29.24
C ASP A 306 9.40 -12.34 28.61
N TYR A 307 9.76 -13.32 27.79
CA TYR A 307 8.83 -14.32 27.28
C TYR A 307 9.39 -15.72 27.42
N ARG A 308 8.50 -16.71 27.46
CA ARG A 308 8.83 -18.13 27.37
C ARG A 308 7.85 -18.86 26.49
N ILE A 309 8.35 -19.91 25.85
CA ILE A 309 7.59 -20.76 24.95
C ILE A 309 7.61 -22.16 25.54
N SER A 310 6.45 -22.79 25.62
CA SER A 310 6.30 -24.17 26.08
C SER A 310 5.52 -24.99 25.07
N VAL A 311 5.93 -26.24 24.88
CA VAL A 311 5.24 -27.25 24.06
C VAL A 311 5.05 -28.47 24.93
N ASP A 312 3.82 -29.01 24.99
CA ASP A 312 3.48 -30.17 25.83
C ASP A 312 3.90 -30.00 27.31
N ASN A 313 3.76 -28.76 27.85
CA ASN A 313 4.15 -28.35 29.20
C ASN A 313 5.67 -28.34 29.47
N ALA A 314 6.50 -28.56 28.47
CA ALA A 314 7.94 -28.40 28.56
C ALA A 314 8.35 -27.04 27.98
N GLN A 315 9.18 -26.27 28.72
CA GLN A 315 9.72 -25.02 28.19
C GLN A 315 10.73 -25.34 27.08
N THR A 316 10.47 -24.82 25.88
CA THR A 316 11.29 -25.08 24.69
C THR A 316 12.05 -23.83 24.22
N GLY A 317 11.66 -22.65 24.67
CA GLY A 317 12.33 -21.41 24.33
C GLY A 317 12.04 -20.29 25.34
N SER A 318 12.87 -19.28 25.35
CA SER A 318 12.67 -18.04 26.13
C SER A 318 13.54 -16.92 25.57
N GLY A 319 13.19 -15.71 25.92
CA GLY A 319 13.96 -14.51 25.56
C GLY A 319 13.39 -13.26 26.20
N SER A 320 13.91 -12.12 25.78
CA SER A 320 13.44 -10.81 26.22
C SER A 320 13.38 -9.84 25.05
N PHE A 321 12.56 -8.82 25.18
CA PHE A 321 12.46 -7.72 24.23
C PHE A 321 12.07 -6.43 24.96
N THR A 322 12.30 -5.29 24.30
CA THR A 322 11.83 -3.99 24.78
C THR A 322 10.91 -3.39 23.71
N THR A 323 9.72 -2.98 24.11
CA THR A 323 8.77 -2.31 23.22
C THR A 323 9.32 -0.95 22.77
N ALA A 324 8.94 -0.52 21.57
CA ALA A 324 9.24 0.82 21.09
C ALA A 324 8.60 1.87 22.01
N GLY A 325 9.24 3.04 22.13
CA GLY A 325 8.67 4.16 22.87
C GLY A 325 7.58 4.89 22.07
N GLU A 326 6.66 5.52 22.76
CA GLU A 326 5.73 6.47 22.18
C GLU A 326 6.48 7.75 21.78
N VAL A 327 6.09 8.35 20.67
CA VAL A 327 6.66 9.61 20.15
C VAL A 327 5.52 10.56 19.84
N ALA A 328 5.50 11.71 20.47
CA ALA A 328 4.53 12.75 20.19
C ALA A 328 4.90 13.55 18.93
N LEU A 329 3.91 14.10 18.24
CA LEU A 329 4.14 15.04 17.15
C LEU A 329 4.67 16.37 17.68
N THR A 330 5.75 16.86 17.06
CA THR A 330 6.22 18.22 17.34
C THR A 330 5.19 19.23 16.83
N ASN A 331 4.76 20.13 17.70
CA ASN A 331 3.76 21.15 17.38
C ASN A 331 2.48 20.58 16.73
N GLY A 332 1.98 19.44 17.22
CA GLY A 332 0.76 18.82 16.71
C GLY A 332 -0.51 19.62 16.99
N GLY A 333 -0.54 20.39 18.08
CA GLY A 333 -1.60 21.35 18.39
C GLY A 333 -1.47 22.70 17.65
N PHE A 334 -0.46 22.88 16.78
CA PHE A 334 -0.24 24.08 15.98
C PHE A 334 -0.20 25.41 16.76
N GLU A 335 0.31 25.37 17.99
CA GLU A 335 0.42 26.55 18.86
C GLU A 335 1.62 27.45 18.50
N ASP A 336 2.71 26.84 18.02
CA ASP A 336 3.97 27.49 17.74
C ASP A 336 4.05 27.97 16.29
N TRP A 337 4.19 29.29 16.14
CA TRP A 337 4.32 29.93 14.84
C TRP A 337 5.38 31.03 14.90
N SER A 338 6.05 31.23 13.78
CA SER A 338 6.93 32.37 13.54
C SER A 338 6.67 33.00 12.19
N GLN A 339 7.18 34.20 12.01
CA GLN A 339 7.05 34.92 10.74
C GLN A 339 8.42 35.42 10.29
N ASP A 340 8.77 35.11 9.03
CA ASP A 340 9.95 35.64 8.35
C ASP A 340 9.46 36.53 7.19
N GLY A 341 9.65 37.84 7.34
CA GLY A 341 9.08 38.82 6.43
C GLY A 341 7.54 38.66 6.35
N LYS A 342 7.03 38.22 5.21
CA LYS A 342 5.60 37.93 4.99
C LYS A 342 5.22 36.46 5.19
N GLN A 343 6.21 35.59 5.33
CA GLN A 343 5.98 34.15 5.37
C GLN A 343 5.69 33.67 6.78
N TRP A 344 4.58 32.98 6.99
CA TRP A 344 4.30 32.25 8.20
C TRP A 344 4.94 30.86 8.17
N ASN A 345 5.51 30.47 9.30
CA ASN A 345 6.14 29.18 9.54
C ASN A 345 5.52 28.50 10.75
N PRO A 346 5.12 27.20 10.67
CA PRO A 346 4.52 26.46 11.78
C PRO A 346 5.56 25.91 12.78
N TRP A 347 6.46 26.77 13.25
CA TRP A 347 7.44 26.53 14.30
C TRP A 347 7.85 27.84 14.99
N PRO A 348 8.35 27.82 16.23
CA PRO A 348 8.75 29.03 16.95
C PRO A 348 9.98 29.69 16.32
N SER A 349 10.18 30.98 16.55
CA SER A 349 11.34 31.72 16.08
C SER A 349 12.64 31.09 16.60
N GLY A 350 13.59 30.82 15.70
CA GLY A 350 14.83 30.11 16.01
C GLY A 350 14.69 28.60 16.24
N GLY A 351 13.48 28.06 16.11
CA GLY A 351 13.21 26.61 16.18
C GLY A 351 13.55 25.89 14.86
N THR A 352 13.53 24.58 14.93
CA THR A 352 13.66 23.70 13.76
C THR A 352 12.32 23.39 13.13
N SER A 353 12.25 23.37 11.80
CA SER A 353 11.05 22.98 11.09
C SER A 353 10.76 21.49 11.29
N PHE A 354 9.58 21.15 11.76
CA PHE A 354 9.02 19.81 11.69
C PHE A 354 8.00 19.72 10.55
N TRP A 355 7.16 20.75 10.46
CA TRP A 355 6.14 20.92 9.44
C TRP A 355 6.62 21.82 8.31
N GLY A 356 6.47 21.38 7.07
CA GLY A 356 6.63 22.20 5.86
C GLY A 356 5.29 22.69 5.36
N THR A 357 5.31 23.76 4.54
CA THR A 357 4.13 24.34 3.88
C THR A 357 4.48 24.85 2.48
N GLY A 358 3.47 25.14 1.66
CA GLY A 358 3.65 25.83 0.38
C GLY A 358 3.93 27.33 0.48
N ASN A 359 3.99 27.90 1.69
CA ASN A 359 4.19 29.34 1.92
C ASN A 359 5.43 29.93 1.25
N PRO A 360 6.60 29.25 1.25
CA PRO A 360 7.79 29.81 0.58
C PRO A 360 7.58 30.11 -0.91
N GLY A 361 6.68 29.36 -1.56
CA GLY A 361 6.34 29.60 -2.97
C GLY A 361 5.22 30.63 -3.20
N ALA A 362 4.48 31.00 -2.17
CA ALA A 362 3.23 31.75 -2.30
C ALA A 362 3.26 33.11 -1.59
N ALA A 363 3.87 33.23 -0.42
CA ALA A 363 3.75 34.36 0.50
C ALA A 363 4.07 35.72 -0.11
N ALA A 364 5.03 35.77 -1.05
CA ALA A 364 5.42 37.00 -1.71
C ALA A 364 4.43 37.51 -2.79
N PHE A 365 3.61 36.59 -3.36
CA PHE A 365 2.79 36.85 -4.55
C PHE A 365 1.29 36.85 -4.25
N ILE A 366 0.80 35.80 -3.58
CA ILE A 366 -0.63 35.60 -3.31
C ILE A 366 -0.94 35.52 -1.81
N GLY A 367 0.05 35.74 -0.97
CA GLY A 367 -0.02 35.56 0.47
C GLY A 367 0.17 34.11 0.90
N ASN A 368 0.19 33.89 2.21
CA ASN A 368 0.38 32.55 2.75
C ASN A 368 -0.80 31.65 2.41
N LEU A 369 -0.51 30.40 2.11
CA LEU A 369 -1.48 29.33 1.92
C LEU A 369 -1.83 28.65 3.26
N THR A 370 -0.94 28.78 4.22
CA THR A 370 -1.07 28.20 5.56
C THR A 370 -0.69 29.24 6.59
N THR A 371 -1.60 29.51 7.53
CA THR A 371 -1.46 30.56 8.57
C THR A 371 -1.97 30.07 9.91
N PRO A 372 -1.49 30.65 11.04
CA PRO A 372 -2.17 30.47 12.32
C PRO A 372 -3.54 31.12 12.30
N THR A 373 -4.46 30.55 13.06
CA THR A 373 -5.78 31.13 13.33
C THR A 373 -6.15 30.92 14.80
N THR A 374 -6.95 31.85 15.38
CA THR A 374 -7.57 31.71 16.70
C THR A 374 -8.95 31.06 16.61
N GLU A 375 -9.43 30.77 15.41
CA GLU A 375 -10.57 29.87 15.22
C GLU A 375 -10.07 28.44 15.36
N SER A 376 -10.04 27.94 16.58
CA SER A 376 -9.38 26.71 17.02
C SER A 376 -10.24 25.96 18.03
N VAL A 377 -9.88 24.72 18.30
CA VAL A 377 -10.41 23.94 19.43
C VAL A 377 -9.70 24.39 20.72
N SER A 378 -8.38 24.60 20.62
CA SER A 378 -7.53 25.07 21.70
C SER A 378 -6.51 26.06 21.15
N GLY A 379 -6.21 27.12 21.88
CA GLY A 379 -5.16 28.07 21.53
C GLY A 379 -5.19 28.57 20.08
N LYS A 380 -4.38 27.99 19.22
CA LYS A 380 -4.30 28.26 17.79
C LYS A 380 -4.48 26.98 16.99
N ALA A 381 -4.91 27.13 15.74
CA ALA A 381 -4.99 26.06 14.75
C ALA A 381 -4.23 26.45 13.48
N ALA A 382 -3.97 25.48 12.61
CA ALA A 382 -3.50 25.70 11.26
C ALA A 382 -4.66 25.92 10.30
N LEU A 383 -4.69 27.06 9.60
CA LEU A 383 -5.64 27.37 8.53
C LEU A 383 -4.94 27.22 7.19
N LEU A 384 -5.42 26.30 6.37
CA LEU A 384 -4.94 25.97 5.04
C LEU A 384 -5.96 26.45 4.01
N GLU A 385 -5.58 27.37 3.13
CA GLU A 385 -6.48 27.98 2.15
C GLU A 385 -5.92 27.84 0.73
N SER A 386 -6.73 27.28 -0.17
CA SER A 386 -6.39 27.19 -1.59
C SER A 386 -6.67 28.51 -2.30
N LYS A 387 -5.65 29.07 -2.94
CA LYS A 387 -5.69 30.41 -3.58
C LYS A 387 -5.34 30.35 -5.04
N ASP A 388 -6.00 31.22 -5.82
CA ASP A 388 -5.67 31.40 -7.22
C ASP A 388 -4.41 32.28 -7.38
N ALA A 389 -3.38 31.75 -8.01
CA ALA A 389 -2.19 32.49 -8.40
C ALA A 389 -2.22 32.97 -9.86
N VAL A 390 -3.40 33.12 -10.45
CA VAL A 390 -3.66 33.52 -11.84
C VAL A 390 -3.25 32.46 -12.86
N ILE A 391 -2.02 31.97 -12.80
CA ILE A 391 -1.49 30.95 -13.72
C ILE A 391 -1.74 29.52 -13.24
N LYS A 392 -1.97 29.32 -11.95
CA LYS A 392 -2.20 28.01 -11.32
C LYS A 392 -2.80 28.16 -9.92
N LEU A 393 -3.36 27.09 -9.39
CA LEU A 393 -3.81 27.03 -8.01
C LEU A 393 -2.61 26.85 -7.06
N GLY A 394 -2.59 27.61 -5.96
CA GLY A 394 -1.78 27.29 -4.78
C GLY A 394 -2.69 26.58 -3.76
N ALA A 395 -2.53 25.28 -3.58
CA ALA A 395 -3.29 24.54 -2.59
C ALA A 395 -2.74 24.79 -1.17
N GLY A 396 -3.62 25.15 -0.23
CA GLY A 396 -3.28 25.23 1.19
C GLY A 396 -2.86 23.85 1.69
N ASN A 397 -1.64 23.75 2.26
CA ASN A 397 -1.11 22.48 2.74
C ASN A 397 -0.17 22.64 3.92
N ILE A 398 -0.05 21.58 4.72
CA ILE A 398 0.95 21.39 5.76
C ILE A 398 1.39 19.92 5.76
N PHE A 399 2.68 19.67 5.93
CA PHE A 399 3.21 18.31 5.85
C PHE A 399 4.49 18.14 6.68
N THR A 400 4.78 16.93 7.10
CA THR A 400 6.08 16.61 7.70
C THR A 400 7.14 16.57 6.61
N GLY A 401 8.07 17.52 6.65
CA GLY A 401 9.12 17.60 5.63
C GLY A 401 9.53 19.03 5.28
N ASP A 402 10.22 19.17 4.16
CA ASP A 402 10.76 20.44 3.69
C ASP A 402 10.23 20.82 2.31
N PHE A 403 10.17 22.11 2.03
CA PHE A 403 9.70 22.67 0.76
C PHE A 403 10.82 23.46 0.06
N ALA A 404 10.96 23.25 -1.24
CA ALA A 404 11.80 24.02 -2.12
C ALA A 404 11.06 24.38 -3.41
N LEU A 405 11.66 25.24 -4.23
CA LEU A 405 11.11 25.66 -5.52
C LEU A 405 11.98 25.18 -6.69
N ASP A 406 11.35 24.67 -7.74
CA ASP A 406 11.90 24.53 -9.09
C ASP A 406 11.15 25.52 -10.01
N GLY A 407 11.72 26.72 -10.18
CA GLY A 407 11.05 27.84 -10.83
C GLY A 407 9.83 28.27 -10.02
N THR A 408 8.64 28.11 -10.57
CA THR A 408 7.36 28.40 -9.87
C THR A 408 6.68 27.14 -9.31
N ASN A 409 7.32 25.98 -9.39
CA ASN A 409 6.74 24.71 -8.98
C ASN A 409 7.35 24.23 -7.66
N GLY A 410 6.54 23.54 -6.86
CA GLY A 410 6.99 22.98 -5.59
C GLY A 410 7.81 21.72 -5.78
N VAL A 411 8.84 21.58 -4.94
CA VAL A 411 9.57 20.35 -4.67
C VAL A 411 9.48 20.10 -3.18
N LEU A 412 8.83 19.01 -2.79
CA LEU A 412 8.66 18.65 -1.38
C LEU A 412 9.54 17.44 -1.07
N GLN A 413 10.19 17.48 0.08
CA GLN A 413 10.89 16.34 0.67
C GLN A 413 10.04 15.86 1.83
N LEU A 414 9.13 14.89 1.57
CA LEU A 414 8.17 14.41 2.56
C LEU A 414 8.79 13.36 3.49
N GLY A 415 8.69 13.60 4.76
CA GLY A 415 9.11 12.70 5.83
C GLY A 415 10.01 13.34 6.86
N ARG A 416 9.77 13.01 8.12
CA ARG A 416 10.65 13.33 9.25
C ARG A 416 11.13 12.03 9.88
N PRO A 417 12.37 11.98 10.43
CA PRO A 417 12.88 10.79 11.11
C PRO A 417 11.92 10.30 12.19
N PHE A 418 11.61 9.01 12.16
CA PHE A 418 10.63 8.42 13.05
C PHE A 418 10.83 6.90 13.18
N THR A 419 10.75 6.37 14.40
CA THR A 419 11.03 4.95 14.67
C THR A 419 9.97 4.27 15.54
N SER A 420 8.82 4.94 15.77
CA SER A 420 7.74 4.40 16.60
C SER A 420 6.59 3.82 15.76
N PHE A 421 5.59 3.23 16.42
CA PHE A 421 4.52 2.46 15.80
C PHE A 421 3.15 2.89 16.35
N PRO A 422 2.65 4.08 15.96
CA PRO A 422 1.30 4.52 16.31
C PRO A 422 0.24 3.64 15.66
N THR A 423 -0.91 3.51 16.30
CA THR A 423 -2.05 2.76 15.78
C THR A 423 -2.99 3.64 14.96
N SER A 424 -3.03 4.94 15.26
CA SER A 424 -3.84 5.90 14.50
C SER A 424 -3.27 7.32 14.56
N LEU A 425 -3.77 8.19 13.67
CA LEU A 425 -3.60 9.63 13.70
C LEU A 425 -4.94 10.26 14.05
N LYS A 426 -5.00 10.98 15.17
CA LYS A 426 -6.19 11.69 15.64
C LYS A 426 -6.00 13.18 15.49
N PHE A 427 -7.05 13.91 15.08
CA PHE A 427 -7.04 15.37 14.93
C PHE A 427 -8.45 15.94 14.94
N GLN A 428 -8.54 17.25 15.08
CA GLN A 428 -9.75 18.04 14.91
C GLN A 428 -9.68 18.76 13.57
N TYR A 429 -10.76 18.74 12.78
CA TYR A 429 -10.81 19.46 11.52
C TYR A 429 -12.12 20.20 11.31
N LYS A 430 -12.06 21.28 10.57
CA LYS A 430 -13.19 21.97 9.96
C LYS A 430 -12.87 22.23 8.50
N TYR A 431 -13.83 22.08 7.60
CA TYR A 431 -13.59 22.23 6.18
C TYR A 431 -14.68 23.04 5.49
N THR A 432 -14.28 23.91 4.59
CA THR A 432 -15.16 24.58 3.61
C THR A 432 -14.74 24.15 2.23
N SER A 433 -15.60 23.39 1.56
CA SER A 433 -15.44 23.00 0.17
C SER A 433 -15.95 24.08 -0.76
N THR A 434 -15.20 24.37 -1.81
CA THR A 434 -15.67 25.18 -2.94
C THR A 434 -15.68 24.31 -4.21
N THR A 435 -16.21 24.87 -5.30
CA THR A 435 -16.21 24.18 -6.60
C THR A 435 -14.81 24.22 -7.21
N ILE A 436 -14.33 23.09 -7.71
CA ILE A 436 -13.08 22.99 -8.48
C ILE A 436 -13.20 23.89 -9.72
N ASN A 437 -12.54 25.03 -9.69
CA ASN A 437 -12.52 26.03 -10.76
C ASN A 437 -11.14 26.14 -11.44
N ARG A 438 -10.12 25.52 -10.86
CA ARG A 438 -8.76 25.47 -11.41
C ARG A 438 -8.35 24.04 -11.72
N ILE A 439 -7.79 23.88 -12.92
CA ILE A 439 -7.22 22.61 -13.40
C ILE A 439 -5.83 22.92 -13.93
N GLY A 440 -4.85 22.17 -13.49
CA GLY A 440 -3.46 22.29 -13.93
C GLY A 440 -3.23 21.77 -15.35
N GLN A 441 -1.98 21.75 -15.78
CA GLN A 441 -1.57 21.20 -17.07
C GLN A 441 -1.18 19.73 -16.95
N ASP A 442 -1.34 18.97 -18.02
CA ASP A 442 -0.94 17.56 -18.14
C ASP A 442 -1.53 16.68 -17.00
N VAL A 443 -2.84 16.78 -16.81
CA VAL A 443 -3.55 16.13 -15.69
C VAL A 443 -4.38 14.91 -16.12
N GLY A 444 -4.42 14.60 -17.44
CA GLY A 444 -5.15 13.46 -17.97
C GLY A 444 -6.63 13.50 -17.62
N SER A 445 -7.16 12.37 -17.13
CA SER A 445 -8.58 12.23 -16.77
C SER A 445 -9.02 13.13 -15.60
N LEU A 446 -8.09 13.68 -14.81
CA LEU A 446 -8.43 14.62 -13.73
C LEU A 446 -9.01 15.93 -14.22
N GLU A 447 -8.92 16.24 -15.52
CA GLU A 447 -9.59 17.40 -16.12
C GLU A 447 -11.11 17.36 -15.93
N ASN A 448 -11.70 16.17 -15.84
CA ASN A 448 -13.13 15.93 -15.59
C ASN A 448 -13.59 16.33 -14.17
N LEU A 449 -12.68 16.75 -13.31
CA LEU A 449 -13.00 17.23 -11.96
C LEU A 449 -13.53 18.68 -11.96
N ARG A 450 -13.36 19.44 -13.04
CA ARG A 450 -13.87 20.80 -13.15
C ARG A 450 -15.37 20.86 -12.87
N GLY A 451 -15.77 21.77 -12.01
CA GLY A 451 -17.17 21.96 -11.63
C GLY A 451 -17.65 21.02 -10.51
N ARG A 452 -16.85 20.05 -10.07
CA ARG A 452 -17.16 19.20 -8.92
C ARG A 452 -16.79 19.89 -7.60
N PRO A 453 -17.39 19.50 -6.46
CA PRO A 453 -16.91 19.93 -5.15
C PRO A 453 -15.47 19.52 -4.92
N ASP A 454 -14.68 20.43 -4.36
CA ASP A 454 -13.31 20.12 -3.92
C ASP A 454 -13.34 19.28 -2.63
N SER A 455 -12.23 18.64 -2.32
CA SER A 455 -12.09 17.77 -1.14
C SER A 455 -10.77 18.06 -0.43
N CYS A 456 -10.81 18.12 0.90
CA CYS A 456 -9.59 18.04 1.68
C CYS A 456 -9.09 16.58 1.75
N GLN A 457 -7.80 16.44 2.00
CA GLN A 457 -7.17 15.14 2.25
C GLN A 457 -6.18 15.27 3.38
N ILE A 458 -6.24 14.33 4.31
CA ILE A 458 -5.23 14.14 5.34
C ILE A 458 -4.79 12.68 5.26
N TYR A 459 -3.49 12.43 5.21
CA TYR A 459 -2.97 11.07 5.26
C TYR A 459 -1.71 10.97 6.12
N ILE A 460 -1.48 9.77 6.61
CA ILE A 460 -0.29 9.39 7.35
C ILE A 460 0.32 8.14 6.74
N ALA A 461 1.64 8.11 6.64
CA ALA A 461 2.40 6.93 6.25
C ALA A 461 3.63 6.75 7.13
N LEU A 462 3.95 5.51 7.45
CA LEU A 462 5.24 5.12 8.03
C LEU A 462 6.06 4.41 6.95
N SER A 463 7.32 4.75 6.81
CA SER A 463 8.18 4.21 5.76
C SER A 463 9.58 3.86 6.27
N ASP A 464 10.15 2.76 5.76
CA ASP A 464 11.55 2.39 5.96
C ASP A 464 12.48 2.83 4.82
N LYS A 465 11.98 3.61 3.88
CA LYS A 465 12.80 4.20 2.81
C LYS A 465 14.04 4.89 3.41
N PRO A 466 15.23 4.79 2.78
CA PRO A 466 16.45 5.39 3.33
C PRO A 466 16.44 6.92 3.33
N GLU A 467 15.61 7.54 2.47
CA GLU A 467 15.51 8.99 2.25
C GLU A 467 14.05 9.45 2.23
N PRO A 468 13.76 10.73 2.49
CA PRO A 468 12.43 11.30 2.34
C PRO A 468 11.87 11.10 0.93
N TYR A 469 10.55 11.16 0.78
CA TYR A 469 9.89 11.10 -0.53
C TYR A 469 9.98 12.46 -1.22
N GLU A 470 10.63 12.50 -2.38
CA GLU A 470 10.63 13.69 -3.21
C GLU A 470 9.34 13.76 -4.03
N ILE A 471 8.63 14.88 -3.92
CA ILE A 471 7.44 15.21 -4.71
C ILE A 471 7.76 16.39 -5.61
N ARG A 472 7.39 16.29 -6.88
CA ARG A 472 7.59 17.34 -7.89
C ARG A 472 6.27 17.70 -8.53
N THR A 473 5.87 18.98 -8.43
CA THR A 473 4.61 19.45 -8.99
C THR A 473 4.73 19.97 -10.43
N LYS A 474 5.94 20.09 -10.96
CA LYS A 474 6.21 20.56 -12.34
C LYS A 474 5.65 19.56 -13.36
N PRO A 475 4.73 19.98 -14.27
CA PRO A 475 4.02 19.05 -15.16
C PRO A 475 4.93 18.10 -15.94
N SER A 476 6.02 18.58 -16.52
CA SER A 476 6.93 17.77 -17.36
C SER A 476 7.73 16.72 -16.62
N VAL A 477 7.82 16.81 -15.30
CA VAL A 477 8.55 15.87 -14.42
C VAL A 477 7.78 15.62 -13.13
N ARG A 478 6.45 15.64 -13.22
CA ARG A 478 5.57 15.44 -12.05
C ARG A 478 5.84 14.10 -11.40
N GLN A 479 6.02 14.14 -10.10
CA GLN A 479 6.15 12.98 -9.23
C GLN A 479 5.30 13.22 -7.99
N VAL A 480 4.31 12.40 -7.78
CA VAL A 480 3.40 12.47 -6.63
C VAL A 480 3.71 11.36 -5.63
N PHE A 481 3.18 11.49 -4.43
CA PHE A 481 3.32 10.45 -3.41
C PHE A 481 2.58 9.17 -3.85
N ASP A 482 3.32 8.06 -3.87
CA ASP A 482 2.75 6.74 -4.14
C ASP A 482 2.46 6.03 -2.82
N LYS A 483 1.19 5.97 -2.44
CA LYS A 483 0.75 5.27 -1.23
C LYS A 483 1.00 3.75 -1.26
N ASN A 484 1.27 3.19 -2.44
CA ASN A 484 1.53 1.76 -2.63
C ASN A 484 3.03 1.43 -2.73
N ASP A 485 3.92 2.43 -2.53
CA ASP A 485 5.37 2.18 -2.51
C ASP A 485 5.70 1.07 -1.51
N ARG A 486 6.55 0.13 -1.93
CA ARG A 486 6.95 -1.05 -1.14
C ARG A 486 7.59 -0.72 0.21
N ASN A 487 8.13 0.48 0.36
CA ASN A 487 8.73 0.93 1.61
C ASN A 487 7.68 1.46 2.61
N ILE A 488 6.41 1.57 2.22
CA ILE A 488 5.34 1.94 3.14
C ILE A 488 5.05 0.77 4.07
N ILE A 489 5.28 0.97 5.37
CA ILE A 489 5.03 0.01 6.45
C ILE A 489 3.59 0.08 6.94
N ALA A 490 3.07 1.30 7.06
CA ALA A 490 1.69 1.55 7.47
C ALA A 490 1.14 2.78 6.76
N TYR A 491 -0.16 2.80 6.50
CA TYR A 491 -0.83 3.89 5.82
C TYR A 491 -2.24 4.09 6.36
N GLY A 492 -2.69 5.33 6.38
CA GLY A 492 -4.08 5.70 6.65
C GLY A 492 -4.41 7.03 5.99
N GLU A 493 -5.65 7.21 5.52
CA GLU A 493 -6.10 8.45 4.90
C GLU A 493 -7.53 8.82 5.27
N PHE A 494 -7.79 10.12 5.27
CA PHE A 494 -9.10 10.72 5.39
C PHE A 494 -9.32 11.71 4.26
N ILE A 495 -10.46 11.61 3.58
CA ILE A 495 -10.86 12.51 2.49
C ILE A 495 -12.28 12.99 2.77
N SER A 496 -12.52 14.29 2.62
CA SER A 496 -13.86 14.84 2.74
C SER A 496 -14.08 15.99 1.77
N GLY A 497 -15.16 15.91 0.99
CA GLY A 497 -15.70 17.02 0.19
C GLY A 497 -16.83 17.77 0.89
N GLN A 498 -17.18 17.40 2.12
CA GLN A 498 -18.31 17.99 2.85
C GLN A 498 -17.85 19.18 3.69
N SER A 499 -18.47 20.34 3.50
CA SER A 499 -18.29 21.49 4.38
C SER A 499 -18.86 21.22 5.76
N THR A 500 -18.14 21.66 6.80
CA THR A 500 -18.55 21.57 8.20
C THR A 500 -18.65 22.96 8.82
N THR A 501 -19.60 23.17 9.72
CA THR A 501 -19.78 24.45 10.42
C THR A 501 -19.01 24.55 11.74
N SER A 502 -18.53 23.40 12.24
CA SER A 502 -17.75 23.28 13.48
C SER A 502 -16.67 22.22 13.31
N TYR A 503 -15.69 22.25 14.19
CA TYR A 503 -14.69 21.21 14.28
C TYR A 503 -15.32 19.83 14.52
N LYS A 504 -14.73 18.82 13.89
CA LYS A 504 -15.06 17.41 14.08
C LYS A 504 -13.79 16.65 14.36
N GLN A 505 -13.86 15.76 15.33
CA GLN A 505 -12.78 14.83 15.57
C GLN A 505 -12.79 13.72 14.51
N VAL A 506 -11.61 13.41 14.01
CA VAL A 506 -11.34 12.26 13.16
C VAL A 506 -10.18 11.49 13.74
N GLU A 507 -10.28 10.19 13.66
CA GLU A 507 -9.18 9.27 13.93
C GLU A 507 -8.98 8.40 12.71
N ILE A 508 -7.78 8.46 12.12
CA ILE A 508 -7.39 7.67 10.96
C ILE A 508 -6.62 6.45 11.47
N PRO A 509 -7.17 5.24 11.41
CA PRO A 509 -6.42 4.04 11.76
C PRO A 509 -5.29 3.82 10.75
N LEU A 510 -4.12 3.38 11.23
CA LEU A 510 -3.02 2.97 10.38
C LEU A 510 -3.15 1.48 10.04
N GLU A 511 -3.27 1.20 8.77
CA GLU A 511 -3.19 -0.15 8.24
C GLU A 511 -1.72 -0.56 8.09
N TYR A 512 -1.26 -1.47 8.93
CA TYR A 512 0.10 -2.00 8.90
C TYR A 512 0.24 -3.08 7.83
N ARG A 513 1.13 -2.85 6.88
CA ARG A 513 1.48 -3.77 5.77
C ARG A 513 2.68 -4.65 6.12
N ALA A 514 3.42 -4.30 7.16
CA ALA A 514 4.55 -5.06 7.65
C ALA A 514 4.66 -4.95 9.17
N THR A 515 4.92 -6.09 9.82
CA THR A 515 5.15 -6.21 11.27
C THR A 515 6.55 -6.73 11.59
N ASN A 516 7.48 -6.55 10.66
CA ASN A 516 8.88 -7.01 10.77
C ASN A 516 9.88 -5.96 10.27
N ARG A 517 9.43 -4.72 10.05
CA ARG A 517 10.26 -3.61 9.59
C ARG A 517 10.04 -2.39 10.47
N THR A 518 11.12 -1.71 10.83
CA THR A 518 11.09 -0.49 11.65
C THR A 518 10.99 0.74 10.75
N PRO A 519 10.07 1.68 11.02
CA PRO A 519 10.00 2.93 10.28
C PRO A 519 11.29 3.74 10.43
N LYS A 520 11.63 4.48 9.41
CA LYS A 520 12.68 5.52 9.40
C LYS A 520 12.10 6.91 9.28
N TYR A 521 10.94 7.01 8.65
CA TYR A 521 10.24 8.27 8.42
C TYR A 521 8.75 8.17 8.70
N ILE A 522 8.21 9.25 9.22
CA ILE A 522 6.78 9.53 9.28
C ILE A 522 6.46 10.58 8.21
N VAL A 523 5.47 10.31 7.39
CA VAL A 523 4.90 11.24 6.41
C VAL A 523 3.48 11.54 6.85
N ILE A 524 3.19 12.80 7.17
CA ILE A 524 1.85 13.31 7.38
C ILE A 524 1.67 14.46 6.41
N VAL A 525 0.57 14.46 5.69
CA VAL A 525 0.20 15.55 4.77
C VAL A 525 -1.25 15.89 5.01
N ALA A 526 -1.53 17.19 5.10
CA ALA A 526 -2.88 17.73 5.08
C ALA A 526 -2.98 18.80 4.01
N ALA A 527 -4.01 18.73 3.18
CA ALA A 527 -4.25 19.64 2.08
C ALA A 527 -5.72 20.05 2.00
N ALA A 528 -5.96 21.34 1.76
CA ALA A 528 -7.29 21.88 1.53
C ALA A 528 -7.89 21.45 0.17
N SER A 529 -7.03 21.11 -0.79
CA SER A 529 -7.39 20.56 -2.10
C SER A 529 -6.60 19.30 -2.37
N LYS A 530 -7.28 18.15 -2.44
CA LYS A 530 -6.70 16.80 -2.61
C LYS A 530 -5.73 16.70 -3.80
N TYR A 531 -6.05 17.36 -4.89
CA TYR A 531 -5.26 17.30 -6.11
C TYR A 531 -4.33 18.51 -6.29
N GLY A 532 -3.91 19.12 -5.17
CA GLY A 532 -3.02 20.28 -5.15
C GLY A 532 -1.70 20.08 -5.90
N ASP A 533 -1.13 18.88 -5.88
CA ASP A 533 0.10 18.52 -6.60
C ASP A 533 -0.08 18.56 -8.14
N TYR A 534 -1.32 18.54 -8.60
CA TYR A 534 -1.73 18.72 -9.99
C TYR A 534 -2.19 20.15 -10.28
N PHE A 535 -2.11 21.07 -9.29
CA PHE A 535 -2.70 22.41 -9.37
C PHE A 535 -4.21 22.39 -9.65
N ILE A 536 -4.91 21.39 -9.11
CA ILE A 536 -6.34 21.21 -9.22
C ILE A 536 -6.99 21.49 -7.87
N GLY A 537 -8.04 22.30 -7.86
CA GLY A 537 -8.87 22.57 -6.69
C GLY A 537 -9.80 23.75 -6.88
N GLY A 538 -10.54 24.05 -5.82
CA GLY A 538 -11.44 25.20 -5.73
C GLY A 538 -10.76 26.35 -5.00
N GLU A 539 -10.70 27.53 -5.63
CA GLU A 539 -10.29 28.74 -4.93
C GLU A 539 -11.18 28.98 -3.71
N GLY A 540 -10.57 29.24 -2.56
CA GLY A 540 -11.27 29.44 -1.29
C GLY A 540 -11.62 28.13 -0.54
N SER A 541 -11.29 26.94 -1.09
CA SER A 541 -11.34 25.70 -0.30
C SER A 541 -10.42 25.85 0.90
N THR A 542 -10.96 25.69 2.11
CA THR A 542 -10.25 26.00 3.35
C THR A 542 -10.40 24.87 4.34
N LEU A 543 -9.26 24.43 4.88
CA LEU A 543 -9.17 23.39 5.88
C LEU A 543 -8.54 23.99 7.16
N TRP A 544 -9.22 23.82 8.29
CA TRP A 544 -8.69 24.09 9.63
C TRP A 544 -8.30 22.76 10.24
N ILE A 545 -7.12 22.69 10.82
CA ILE A 545 -6.65 21.49 11.55
C ILE A 545 -6.10 21.92 12.89
N ASP A 546 -6.46 21.15 13.90
CA ASP A 546 -6.07 21.38 15.28
C ASP A 546 -5.89 20.05 16.04
N GLU A 547 -5.17 20.09 17.17
CA GLU A 547 -5.00 18.96 18.09
C GLU A 547 -4.64 17.64 17.41
N MET A 548 -3.62 17.69 16.53
CA MET A 548 -3.14 16.50 15.84
C MET A 548 -2.20 15.69 16.74
N GLU A 549 -2.53 14.43 16.97
CA GLU A 549 -1.75 13.54 17.82
C GLU A 549 -1.65 12.12 17.26
N LEU A 550 -0.57 11.43 17.62
CA LEU A 550 -0.41 10.00 17.37
C LEU A 550 -1.01 9.21 18.53
N VAL A 551 -1.80 8.20 18.23
CA VAL A 551 -2.41 7.29 19.21
C VAL A 551 -1.65 5.97 19.23
N TYR A 552 -1.52 5.37 20.40
CA TYR A 552 -0.75 4.14 20.68
C TYR A 552 -1.57 3.13 21.50
N GLU A 553 -2.84 2.94 21.15
CA GLU A 553 -3.74 2.03 21.89
C GLU A 553 -3.97 0.70 21.15
#